data_ad670e8d7e8311c3217c93667a79ec4b
#
_entry.id   ad670e8d7e8311c3217c93667a79ec4b
#
_cell.length_a   1.000
_cell.length_b   1.000
_cell.length_c   1.000
_cell.angle_alpha   90.00
_cell.angle_beta   90.00
_cell.angle_gamma   90.00
#
_symmetry.space_group_name_H-M   'P 1'
#
loop_
_entity.id
_entity.type
_entity.pdbx_description
1 polymer ?
#
loop_
_entity_poly.entity_id
_entity_poly.type
_entity_poly.pdbx_seq_one_letter_code
_entity_poly.pdbx_strand_id
1 'polypeptide(L)'
;LATLDDWLPPLVAGRRRLEAIDPGALVSAMEGVAGWDWLQAVRRLAPARFESPAGSSHAIDYGAEGGPRVELRVQALFGLAEHPMVAGVPLTLSLTSPAGRPIQTTRDLPGFWAGSWRDVSKEMRGRYPRHPWPDDPAAASATLRTKKADARR
;
A
#
# COMPACT_ATOMS: atom_id res chain seq x y z
N LEU A 1 -14.74 0.11 -27.01
CA LEU A 1 -13.47 0.78 -26.68
C LEU A 1 -13.18 1.77 -27.78
N ALA A 2 -12.98 3.07 -27.44
CA ALA A 2 -12.47 4.04 -28.38
C ALA A 2 -11.15 3.51 -28.98
N THR A 3 -11.00 3.65 -30.28
CA THR A 3 -9.78 3.21 -30.96
C THR A 3 -8.65 4.19 -30.68
N LEU A 4 -7.39 3.78 -30.84
CA LEU A 4 -6.24 4.69 -30.72
C LEU A 4 -6.39 5.91 -31.64
N ASP A 5 -7.03 5.73 -32.78
CA ASP A 5 -7.24 6.77 -33.80
C ASP A 5 -8.15 7.91 -33.31
N ASP A 6 -8.96 7.71 -32.26
CA ASP A 6 -9.88 8.72 -31.74
C ASP A 6 -9.17 9.73 -30.82
N TRP A 7 -8.08 9.36 -30.14
CA TRP A 7 -7.47 10.20 -29.11
C TRP A 7 -5.96 10.38 -29.20
N LEU A 8 -5.23 9.45 -29.88
CA LEU A 8 -3.77 9.50 -29.99
C LEU A 8 -3.26 10.55 -30.99
N PRO A 9 -3.92 10.83 -32.14
CA PRO A 9 -3.40 11.73 -33.16
C PRO A 9 -2.98 13.11 -32.64
N PRO A 10 -3.70 13.80 -31.76
CA PRO A 10 -3.28 15.10 -31.23
C PRO A 10 -1.99 15.04 -30.41
N LEU A 11 -1.70 13.89 -29.78
CA LEU A 11 -0.53 13.70 -28.94
C LEU A 11 0.74 13.43 -29.74
N VAL A 12 0.59 12.85 -30.93
CA VAL A 12 1.72 12.47 -31.81
C VAL A 12 1.96 13.46 -32.94
N ALA A 13 1.04 14.40 -33.17
CA ALA A 13 1.13 15.39 -34.23
C ALA A 13 2.46 16.17 -34.15
N GLY A 14 3.24 16.19 -35.26
CA GLY A 14 4.53 16.86 -35.34
C GLY A 14 5.67 16.21 -34.55
N ARG A 15 5.46 15.08 -33.89
CA ARG A 15 6.50 14.36 -33.13
C ARG A 15 7.12 13.25 -33.97
N ARG A 16 8.44 13.09 -33.89
CA ARG A 16 9.19 12.07 -34.65
C ARG A 16 9.65 10.89 -33.77
N ARG A 17 9.45 10.97 -32.45
CA ARG A 17 9.88 9.95 -31.48
C ARG A 17 8.80 9.81 -30.41
N LEU A 18 8.57 8.60 -29.92
CA LEU A 18 7.60 8.32 -28.86
C LEU A 18 8.00 8.94 -27.51
N GLU A 19 9.29 9.03 -27.22
CA GLU A 19 9.83 9.67 -26.02
C GLU A 19 9.54 11.18 -25.94
N ALA A 20 9.12 11.78 -27.06
CA ALA A 20 8.70 13.20 -27.10
C ALA A 20 7.23 13.40 -26.67
N ILE A 21 6.48 12.33 -26.43
CA ILE A 21 5.12 12.41 -25.90
C ILE A 21 5.22 12.67 -24.39
N ASP A 22 4.55 13.73 -23.92
CA ASP A 22 4.45 14.00 -22.50
C ASP A 22 3.61 12.91 -21.81
N PRO A 23 4.14 12.17 -20.81
CA PRO A 23 3.41 11.12 -20.11
C PRO A 23 2.12 11.63 -19.44
N GLY A 24 2.13 12.87 -18.93
CA GLY A 24 0.96 13.48 -18.31
C GLY A 24 -0.16 13.74 -19.31
N ALA A 25 0.19 14.25 -20.52
CA ALA A 25 -0.77 14.44 -21.60
C ALA A 25 -1.36 13.10 -22.08
N LEU A 26 -0.55 12.05 -22.14
CA LEU A 26 -1.00 10.69 -22.50
C LEU A 26 -2.02 10.16 -21.48
N VAL A 27 -1.71 10.25 -20.19
CA VAL A 27 -2.62 9.84 -19.10
C VAL A 27 -3.93 10.64 -19.17
N SER A 28 -3.86 11.97 -19.33
CA SER A 28 -5.06 12.82 -19.40
C SER A 28 -5.96 12.47 -20.59
N ALA A 29 -5.37 12.15 -21.75
CA ALA A 29 -6.13 11.73 -22.92
C ALA A 29 -6.81 10.36 -22.70
N MET A 30 -6.10 9.41 -22.09
CA MET A 30 -6.67 8.11 -21.72
C MET A 30 -7.81 8.25 -20.70
N GLU A 31 -7.65 9.11 -19.70
CA GLU A 31 -8.69 9.43 -18.71
C GLU A 31 -9.93 10.02 -19.37
N GLY A 32 -9.76 10.93 -20.34
CA GLY A 32 -10.85 11.52 -21.12
C GLY A 32 -11.65 10.48 -21.92
N VAL A 33 -11.00 9.48 -22.46
CA VAL A 33 -11.64 8.37 -23.20
C VAL A 33 -12.35 7.41 -22.24
N ALA A 34 -11.76 7.14 -21.09
CA ALA A 34 -12.30 6.19 -20.12
C ALA A 34 -13.62 6.67 -19.47
N GLY A 35 -13.78 7.98 -19.33
CA GLY A 35 -14.97 8.59 -18.71
C GLY A 35 -14.93 8.58 -17.18
N TRP A 36 -15.74 9.46 -16.61
CA TRP A 36 -15.74 9.73 -15.16
C TRP A 36 -16.08 8.51 -14.30
N ASP A 37 -17.10 7.76 -14.67
CA ASP A 37 -17.57 6.61 -13.89
C ASP A 37 -16.51 5.52 -13.80
N TRP A 38 -15.81 5.27 -14.91
CA TRP A 38 -14.70 4.31 -14.96
C TRP A 38 -13.54 4.78 -14.07
N LEU A 39 -13.18 6.05 -14.14
CA LEU A 39 -12.13 6.62 -13.29
C LEU A 39 -12.45 6.51 -11.81
N GLN A 40 -13.69 6.78 -11.42
CA GLN A 40 -14.13 6.60 -10.03
C GLN A 40 -14.09 5.13 -9.61
N ALA A 41 -14.49 4.22 -10.49
CA ALA A 41 -14.40 2.78 -10.23
C ALA A 41 -12.95 2.33 -10.03
N VAL A 42 -12.02 2.77 -10.88
CA VAL A 42 -10.59 2.47 -10.75
C VAL A 42 -10.03 3.02 -9.44
N ARG A 43 -10.27 4.30 -9.12
CA ARG A 43 -9.80 4.91 -7.87
C ARG A 43 -10.30 4.19 -6.62
N ARG A 44 -11.51 3.65 -6.67
CA ARG A 44 -12.10 2.88 -5.55
C ARG A 44 -11.53 1.47 -5.46
N LEU A 45 -11.39 0.77 -6.59
CA LEU A 45 -10.96 -0.62 -6.63
C LEU A 45 -9.45 -0.78 -6.56
N ALA A 46 -8.71 0.15 -7.17
CA ALA A 46 -7.25 0.17 -7.22
C ALA A 46 -6.71 1.53 -6.76
N PRO A 47 -6.85 1.87 -5.46
CA PRO A 47 -6.39 3.13 -4.94
C PRO A 47 -4.87 3.24 -5.06
N ALA A 48 -4.35 4.45 -5.30
CA ALA A 48 -2.91 4.69 -5.38
C ALA A 48 -2.19 4.48 -4.03
N ARG A 49 -2.95 4.54 -2.93
CA ARG A 49 -2.39 4.48 -1.57
C ARG A 49 -3.24 3.58 -0.66
N PHE A 50 -2.55 2.92 0.25
CA PHE A 50 -3.14 2.17 1.35
C PHE A 50 -3.14 3.05 2.62
N GLU A 51 -4.32 3.24 3.20
CA GLU A 51 -4.47 3.93 4.49
C GLU A 51 -4.45 2.91 5.62
N SER A 52 -3.44 3.01 6.48
CA SER A 52 -3.28 2.08 7.60
C SER A 52 -4.18 2.43 8.78
N PRO A 53 -4.50 1.48 9.68
CA PRO A 53 -5.19 1.76 10.95
C PRO A 53 -4.52 2.83 11.82
N ALA A 54 -3.20 3.01 11.70
CA ALA A 54 -2.47 4.07 12.40
C ALA A 54 -2.63 5.47 11.78
N GLY A 55 -3.41 5.61 10.71
CA GLY A 55 -3.60 6.87 9.98
C GLY A 55 -2.41 7.25 9.10
N SER A 56 -1.51 6.34 8.79
CA SER A 56 -0.42 6.57 7.83
C SER A 56 -0.79 6.06 6.44
N SER A 57 -0.41 6.83 5.44
CA SER A 57 -0.72 6.59 4.03
C SER A 57 0.54 6.08 3.30
N HIS A 58 0.41 4.98 2.56
CA HIS A 58 1.52 4.28 1.91
C HIS A 58 1.21 4.07 0.43
N ALA A 59 2.15 4.37 -0.46
CA ALA A 59 1.98 4.12 -1.89
C ALA A 59 1.87 2.60 -2.16
N ILE A 60 0.94 2.22 -3.02
CA ILE A 60 0.82 0.85 -3.51
C ILE A 60 1.62 0.73 -4.80
N ASP A 61 2.57 -0.18 -4.83
CA ASP A 61 3.30 -0.54 -6.04
C ASP A 61 2.54 -1.64 -6.79
N TYR A 62 1.86 -1.26 -7.85
CA TYR A 62 1.15 -2.18 -8.74
C TYR A 62 2.04 -2.86 -9.77
N GLY A 63 3.27 -2.36 -9.97
CA GLY A 63 4.27 -2.96 -10.85
C GLY A 63 5.13 -4.01 -10.19
N ALA A 64 4.97 -4.25 -8.88
CA ALA A 64 5.76 -5.24 -8.16
C ALA A 64 5.51 -6.66 -8.66
N GLU A 65 6.57 -7.45 -8.73
CA GLU A 65 6.46 -8.88 -9.04
C GLU A 65 5.57 -9.60 -8.00
N GLY A 66 4.64 -10.40 -8.46
CA GLY A 66 3.69 -11.14 -7.61
C GLY A 66 2.43 -10.35 -7.21
N GLY A 67 2.22 -9.14 -7.74
CA GLY A 67 1.01 -8.34 -7.55
C GLY A 67 1.20 -7.10 -6.67
N PRO A 68 0.10 -6.39 -6.35
CA PRO A 68 0.17 -5.12 -5.64
C PRO A 68 0.87 -5.27 -4.29
N ARG A 69 1.80 -4.34 -4.01
CA ARG A 69 2.64 -4.38 -2.81
C ARG A 69 2.64 -3.03 -2.09
N VAL A 70 2.70 -3.10 -0.78
CA VAL A 70 2.94 -1.95 0.08
C VAL A 70 4.03 -2.25 1.10
N GLU A 71 4.91 -1.29 1.34
CA GLU A 71 5.90 -1.36 2.43
C GLU A 71 5.46 -0.45 3.57
N LEU A 72 5.43 -1.00 4.79
CA LEU A 72 5.02 -0.25 5.97
C LEU A 72 5.53 -0.90 7.26
N ARG A 73 5.58 -0.10 8.33
CA ARG A 73 5.89 -0.62 9.66
C ARG A 73 4.78 -1.55 10.13
N VAL A 74 5.14 -2.70 10.66
CA VAL A 74 4.17 -3.70 11.16
C VAL A 74 3.17 -3.10 12.17
N GLN A 75 3.59 -2.13 12.96
CA GLN A 75 2.78 -1.44 13.97
C GLN A 75 1.66 -0.58 13.38
N ALA A 76 1.78 -0.20 12.11
CA ALA A 76 0.73 0.50 11.38
C ALA A 76 -0.50 -0.36 11.12
N LEU A 77 -0.35 -1.69 11.22
CA LEU A 77 -1.41 -2.69 10.95
C LEU A 77 -2.06 -3.25 12.21
N PHE A 78 -1.63 -2.85 13.42
CA PHE A 78 -2.32 -3.31 14.64
C PHE A 78 -3.79 -2.93 14.59
N GLY A 79 -4.66 -3.78 15.13
CA GLY A 79 -6.11 -3.65 15.05
C GLY A 79 -6.73 -4.15 13.74
N LEU A 80 -5.92 -4.59 12.76
CA LEU A 80 -6.40 -5.16 11.52
C LEU A 80 -6.46 -6.68 11.63
N ALA A 81 -7.67 -7.23 11.75
CA ALA A 81 -7.92 -8.66 11.85
C ALA A 81 -8.03 -9.35 10.48
N GLU A 82 -8.35 -8.60 9.42
CA GLU A 82 -8.51 -9.11 8.06
C GLU A 82 -7.34 -8.68 7.17
N HIS A 83 -7.06 -9.49 6.16
CA HIS A 83 -6.02 -9.16 5.19
C HIS A 83 -6.54 -8.12 4.19
N PRO A 84 -5.80 -7.00 3.94
CA PRO A 84 -6.24 -5.97 3.01
C PRO A 84 -6.20 -6.46 1.56
N MET A 85 -7.23 -6.07 0.80
CA MET A 85 -7.42 -6.45 -0.59
C MET A 85 -7.48 -5.20 -1.48
N VAL A 86 -6.99 -5.29 -2.71
CA VAL A 86 -7.19 -4.29 -3.75
C VAL A 86 -7.68 -4.96 -5.02
N ALA A 87 -8.79 -4.49 -5.60
CA ALA A 87 -9.45 -5.08 -6.77
C ALA A 87 -9.70 -6.61 -6.62
N GLY A 88 -9.97 -7.09 -5.40
CA GLY A 88 -10.16 -8.52 -5.12
C GLY A 88 -8.86 -9.33 -5.05
N VAL A 89 -7.69 -8.69 -5.12
CA VAL A 89 -6.37 -9.34 -5.01
C VAL A 89 -5.75 -9.02 -3.64
N PRO A 90 -5.19 -10.01 -2.92
CA PRO A 90 -4.50 -9.76 -1.67
C PRO A 90 -3.31 -8.80 -1.86
N LEU A 91 -3.25 -7.76 -1.03
CA LEU A 91 -2.15 -6.80 -1.02
C LEU A 91 -0.90 -7.44 -0.39
N THR A 92 0.21 -7.48 -1.10
CA THR A 92 1.48 -7.97 -0.55
C THR A 92 2.01 -6.96 0.46
N LEU A 93 2.09 -7.35 1.74
CA LEU A 93 2.57 -6.53 2.84
C LEU A 93 4.06 -6.79 3.08
N SER A 94 4.92 -5.84 2.73
CA SER A 94 6.34 -5.85 3.11
C SER A 94 6.50 -5.16 4.46
N LEU A 95 6.55 -5.96 5.52
CA LEU A 95 6.54 -5.49 6.90
C LEU A 95 7.93 -5.06 7.34
N THR A 96 8.03 -3.88 7.95
CA THR A 96 9.29 -3.33 8.45
C THR A 96 9.24 -3.02 9.95
N SER A 97 10.42 -2.97 10.55
CA SER A 97 10.64 -2.54 11.93
C SER A 97 10.48 -1.01 12.05
N PRO A 98 10.47 -0.45 13.28
CA PRO A 98 10.49 1.00 13.50
C PRO A 98 11.65 1.74 12.81
N ALA A 99 12.77 1.05 12.55
CA ALA A 99 13.92 1.60 11.83
C ALA A 99 13.91 1.30 10.31
N GLY A 100 12.79 0.83 9.75
CA GLY A 100 12.68 0.53 8.31
C GLY A 100 13.39 -0.76 7.89
N ARG A 101 13.83 -1.62 8.80
CA ARG A 101 14.44 -2.90 8.44
C ARG A 101 13.38 -3.95 8.13
N PRO A 102 13.54 -4.74 7.07
CA PRO A 102 12.59 -5.82 6.73
C PRO A 102 12.42 -6.80 7.90
N ILE A 103 11.17 -7.19 8.14
CA ILE A 103 10.78 -8.22 9.11
C ILE A 103 10.26 -9.44 8.34
N GLN A 104 9.20 -9.24 7.57
CA GLN A 104 8.53 -10.31 6.83
C GLN A 104 7.72 -9.72 5.67
N THR A 105 7.56 -10.52 4.61
CA THR A 105 6.58 -10.23 3.55
C THR A 105 5.46 -11.26 3.66
N THR A 106 4.20 -10.81 3.64
CA THR A 106 3.04 -11.70 3.74
C THR A 106 1.88 -11.25 2.85
N ARG A 107 1.07 -12.22 2.41
CA ARG A 107 -0.24 -12.05 1.77
C ARG A 107 -1.36 -12.66 2.62
N ASP A 108 -1.04 -13.00 3.87
CA ASP A 108 -1.95 -13.52 4.88
C ASP A 108 -1.60 -12.89 6.23
N LEU A 109 -2.24 -11.76 6.53
CA LEU A 109 -2.01 -11.05 7.79
C LEU A 109 -2.54 -11.82 9.00
N PRO A 110 -3.75 -12.42 8.97
CA PRO A 110 -4.23 -13.26 10.06
C PRO A 110 -3.30 -14.46 10.35
N GLY A 111 -2.82 -15.14 9.31
CA GLY A 111 -1.85 -16.22 9.46
C GLY A 111 -0.52 -15.76 10.06
N PHE A 112 -0.04 -14.56 9.69
CA PHE A 112 1.13 -13.94 10.30
C PHE A 112 0.90 -13.64 11.80
N TRP A 113 -0.27 -13.08 12.18
CA TRP A 113 -0.63 -12.81 13.56
C TRP A 113 -0.72 -14.07 14.42
N ALA A 114 -1.33 -15.13 13.88
CA ALA A 114 -1.48 -16.41 14.58
C ALA A 114 -0.18 -17.24 14.64
N GLY A 115 0.69 -17.08 13.66
CA GLY A 115 1.92 -17.86 13.48
C GLY A 115 3.17 -17.16 13.99
N SER A 116 3.93 -16.57 13.05
CA SER A 116 5.28 -16.04 13.31
C SER A 116 5.31 -14.76 14.17
N TRP A 117 4.19 -14.10 14.40
CA TRP A 117 4.14 -12.87 15.20
C TRP A 117 4.74 -13.03 16.59
N ARG A 118 4.50 -14.16 17.25
CA ARG A 118 5.03 -14.41 18.60
C ARG A 118 6.55 -14.29 18.67
N ASP A 119 7.25 -14.88 17.70
CA ASP A 119 8.71 -14.86 17.65
C ASP A 119 9.20 -13.48 17.20
N VAL A 120 8.57 -12.89 16.19
CA VAL A 120 8.85 -11.53 15.72
C VAL A 120 8.68 -10.51 16.85
N SER A 121 7.56 -10.55 17.59
CA SER A 121 7.30 -9.60 18.69
C SER A 121 8.32 -9.72 19.81
N LYS A 122 8.76 -10.94 20.13
CA LYS A 122 9.80 -11.22 21.14
C LYS A 122 11.14 -10.61 20.71
N GLU A 123 11.56 -10.84 19.48
CA GLU A 123 12.79 -10.28 18.93
C GLU A 123 12.74 -8.75 18.89
N MET A 124 11.65 -8.19 18.36
CA MET A 124 11.47 -6.75 18.22
C MET A 124 11.34 -6.04 19.56
N ARG A 125 10.76 -6.68 20.58
CA ARG A 125 10.70 -6.16 21.96
C ARG A 125 12.12 -5.96 22.55
N GLY A 126 13.04 -6.86 22.25
CA GLY A 126 14.44 -6.71 22.62
C GLY A 126 15.15 -5.57 21.88
N ARG A 127 14.93 -5.45 20.57
CA ARG A 127 15.59 -4.43 19.73
C ARG A 127 14.98 -3.04 19.85
N TYR A 128 13.65 -2.96 20.02
CA TYR A 128 12.88 -1.70 20.04
C TYR A 128 11.96 -1.63 21.28
N PRO A 129 12.49 -1.65 22.51
CA PRO A 129 11.70 -1.73 23.75
C PRO A 129 10.78 -0.52 23.98
N ARG A 130 11.08 0.61 23.33
CA ARG A 130 10.29 1.84 23.44
C ARG A 130 8.97 1.79 22.64
N HIS A 131 8.83 0.84 21.71
CA HIS A 131 7.64 0.67 20.89
C HIS A 131 6.71 -0.40 21.48
N PRO A 132 5.39 -0.35 21.19
CA PRO A 132 4.45 -1.40 21.59
C PRO A 132 4.67 -2.67 20.76
N TRP A 133 4.61 -3.81 21.43
CA TRP A 133 4.67 -5.15 20.84
C TRP A 133 3.62 -6.00 21.57
N PRO A 134 2.32 -5.86 21.22
CA PRO A 134 1.22 -6.57 21.87
C PRO A 134 1.29 -8.07 21.63
N ASP A 135 0.73 -8.85 22.55
CA ASP A 135 0.61 -10.29 22.36
C ASP A 135 -0.52 -10.63 21.37
N ASP A 136 -1.60 -9.82 21.37
CA ASP A 136 -2.65 -9.86 20.34
C ASP A 136 -2.60 -8.58 19.47
N PRO A 137 -1.94 -8.64 18.31
CA PRO A 137 -1.82 -7.49 17.42
C PRO A 137 -3.12 -7.16 16.68
N ALA A 138 -4.02 -8.13 16.48
CA ALA A 138 -5.29 -7.92 15.81
C ALA A 138 -6.28 -7.09 16.64
N ALA A 139 -6.20 -7.19 17.99
CA ALA A 139 -7.03 -6.41 18.90
C ALA A 139 -6.34 -5.14 19.43
N ALA A 140 -5.07 -4.91 19.12
CA ALA A 140 -4.30 -3.81 19.64
C ALA A 140 -4.56 -2.50 18.87
N SER A 141 -4.40 -1.36 19.53
CA SER A 141 -4.45 -0.05 18.86
C SER A 141 -3.21 0.18 17.98
N ALA A 142 -3.44 0.55 16.72
CA ALA A 142 -2.36 0.91 15.81
C ALA A 142 -1.68 2.21 16.24
N THR A 143 -0.34 2.23 16.22
CA THR A 143 0.44 3.42 16.51
C THR A 143 1.84 3.33 15.92
N LEU A 144 2.33 4.45 15.39
CA LEU A 144 3.72 4.59 14.95
C LEU A 144 4.60 5.25 16.02
N ARG A 145 4.01 5.58 17.16
CA ARG A 145 4.67 6.29 18.25
C ARG A 145 5.33 5.32 19.22
N THR A 146 6.19 5.87 20.07
CA THR A 146 6.72 5.14 21.23
C THR A 146 5.68 5.10 22.36
N LYS A 147 5.77 4.12 23.25
CA LYS A 147 4.92 3.98 24.45
C LYS A 147 4.79 5.28 25.26
N LYS A 148 5.91 6.00 25.42
CA LYS A 148 5.95 7.28 26.16
C LYS A 148 5.20 8.40 25.41
N ALA A 149 5.23 8.38 24.08
CA ALA A 149 4.54 9.40 23.28
C ALA A 149 3.02 9.13 23.22
N ASP A 150 2.61 7.86 23.26
CA ASP A 150 1.17 7.49 23.31
C ASP A 150 0.57 7.77 24.69
N ALA A 151 1.31 7.54 25.79
CA ALA A 151 0.83 7.78 27.18
C ALA A 151 0.62 9.26 27.52
N ARG A 152 1.01 10.20 26.65
CA ARG A 152 0.85 11.65 26.84
C ARG A 152 -0.38 12.22 26.16
N ARG A 153 -1.26 11.36 25.65
CA ARG A 153 -2.49 11.73 24.95
C ARG A 153 -3.72 11.50 25.80
#